data_bc6a60e77272c445e8cc06d547c12c3d
#
_entry.id   bc6a60e77272c445e8cc06d547c12c3d
#
_cell.length_a   1.000
_cell.length_b   1.000
_cell.length_c   1.000
_cell.angle_alpha   90.00
_cell.angle_beta   90.00
_cell.angle_gamma   90.00
#
_symmetry.space_group_name_H-M   'P 1'
#
loop_
_entity.id
_entity.type
_entity.pdbx_description
1 polymer ?
#
loop_
_entity_poly.entity_id
_entity_poly.type
_entity_poly.pdbx_seq_one_letter_code
_entity_poly.pdbx_strand_id
1 'polypeptide(L)'
;MIVVPFFKNATQIVPNCKTYPKHKTALSIMVFYHHWLKWFGDEDLVVKNTLEKVMIEWGLEKKTLKSAFNLKGEKIKNATIIGLTRTSTVIWVWQGYFHKISETSLMHELVHVMLRVKNGHGDRDHEGNKYSGWTVEHSALIYEAKEMLRSFDI
;
A
#
# COMPACT_ATOMS: atom_id res chain seq x y z
N MET A 1 -9.79 22.61 4.48
CA MET A 1 -9.85 21.23 5.00
C MET A 1 -10.32 20.29 3.89
N ILE A 2 -9.61 19.19 3.69
CA ILE A 2 -10.00 18.17 2.72
C ILE A 2 -10.88 17.14 3.43
N VAL A 3 -12.05 16.87 2.87
CA VAL A 3 -12.94 15.84 3.39
C VAL A 3 -12.76 14.57 2.56
N VAL A 4 -12.37 13.49 3.21
CA VAL A 4 -12.19 12.20 2.56
C VAL A 4 -13.33 11.29 3.01
N PRO A 5 -14.40 11.13 2.23
CA PRO A 5 -15.63 10.47 2.67
C PRO A 5 -15.48 8.95 2.83
N PHE A 6 -14.55 8.36 2.09
CA PHE A 6 -14.32 6.93 2.14
C PHE A 6 -13.15 6.59 3.04
N PHE A 7 -12.66 5.64 3.34
CA PHE A 7 -11.40 5.24 4.01
C PHE A 7 -10.98 6.04 5.25
N LYS A 8 -11.76 7.03 5.69
CA LYS A 8 -11.47 7.80 6.90
C LYS A 8 -11.41 6.93 8.15
N ASN A 9 -12.09 5.79 8.11
CA ASN A 9 -12.16 4.83 9.21
C ASN A 9 -11.20 3.65 9.02
N ALA A 10 -10.33 3.69 8.02
CA ALA A 10 -9.30 2.67 7.88
C ALA A 10 -8.54 2.58 9.20
N THR A 11 -8.52 1.38 9.78
CA THR A 11 -7.91 1.19 11.08
C THR A 11 -6.40 1.37 10.98
N GLN A 12 -5.86 2.21 11.88
CA GLN A 12 -4.44 2.46 11.93
C GLN A 12 -3.91 2.18 13.32
N ILE A 13 -2.82 1.46 13.38
CA ILE A 13 -2.12 1.16 14.62
C ILE A 13 -0.75 1.83 14.55
N VAL A 14 -0.53 2.80 15.45
CA VAL A 14 0.72 3.54 15.49
C VAL A 14 1.29 3.45 16.90
N PRO A 15 2.09 2.42 17.18
CA PRO A 15 2.68 2.30 18.50
C PRO A 15 3.67 3.42 18.77
N ASN A 16 3.56 4.04 19.95
CA ASN A 16 4.48 5.07 20.42
C ASN A 16 4.50 6.37 19.59
N CYS A 17 3.51 6.59 18.75
CA CYS A 17 3.40 7.83 17.99
C CYS A 17 2.18 8.63 18.48
N LYS A 18 2.41 9.88 18.87
CA LYS A 18 1.34 10.73 19.41
C LYS A 18 0.44 11.33 18.35
N THR A 19 1.01 11.68 17.21
CA THR A 19 0.26 12.30 16.11
C THR A 19 0.52 11.54 14.83
N TYR A 20 -0.55 11.16 14.19
CA TYR A 20 -0.47 10.43 12.96
C TYR A 20 -1.35 11.10 11.90
N PRO A 21 -0.85 11.33 10.69
CA PRO A 21 -1.63 12.05 9.69
C PRO A 21 -2.70 11.16 9.06
N LYS A 22 -3.76 10.85 9.83
CA LYS A 22 -4.88 10.03 9.38
C LYS A 22 -5.50 10.55 8.09
N HIS A 23 -5.59 11.86 7.98
CA HIS A 23 -6.16 12.52 6.82
C HIS A 23 -5.36 12.24 5.55
N LYS A 24 -4.06 12.35 5.63
CA LYS A 24 -3.17 12.07 4.50
C LYS A 24 -3.23 10.60 4.10
N THR A 25 -3.30 9.70 5.08
CA THR A 25 -3.44 8.27 4.82
C THR A 25 -4.75 7.96 4.10
N ALA A 26 -5.85 8.51 4.59
CA ALA A 26 -7.15 8.31 3.95
C ALA A 26 -7.16 8.85 2.52
N LEU A 27 -6.55 10.02 2.30
CA LEU A 27 -6.42 10.60 0.97
C LEU A 27 -5.54 9.74 0.06
N SER A 28 -4.46 9.18 0.59
CA SER A 28 -3.59 8.26 -0.17
C SER A 28 -4.36 7.04 -0.65
N ILE A 29 -5.17 6.44 0.22
CA ILE A 29 -6.00 5.28 -0.14
C ILE A 29 -7.04 5.69 -1.19
N MET A 30 -7.64 6.86 -1.06
CA MET A 30 -8.62 7.35 -2.01
C MET A 30 -8.03 7.60 -3.40
N VAL A 31 -6.84 8.18 -3.45
CA VAL A 31 -6.13 8.39 -4.72
C VAL A 31 -5.77 7.04 -5.35
N PHE A 32 -5.31 6.10 -4.55
CA PHE A 32 -5.04 4.73 -5.00
C PHE A 32 -6.31 4.08 -5.58
N TYR A 33 -7.42 4.18 -4.87
CA TYR A 33 -8.71 3.64 -5.29
C TYR A 33 -9.13 4.16 -6.67
N HIS A 34 -9.07 5.47 -6.88
CA HIS A 34 -9.42 6.06 -8.17
C HIS A 34 -8.53 5.57 -9.30
N HIS A 35 -7.23 5.47 -9.05
CA HIS A 35 -6.30 4.99 -10.06
C HIS A 35 -6.48 3.50 -10.34
N TRP A 36 -6.78 2.70 -9.32
CA TRP A 36 -7.06 1.28 -9.51
C TRP A 36 -8.26 1.07 -10.41
N LEU A 37 -9.35 1.78 -10.20
CA LEU A 37 -10.52 1.71 -11.06
C LEU A 37 -10.21 2.13 -12.49
N LYS A 38 -9.44 3.19 -12.64
CA LYS A 38 -9.04 3.70 -13.96
C LYS A 38 -8.19 2.70 -14.74
N TRP A 39 -7.21 2.09 -14.06
CA TRP A 39 -6.26 1.20 -14.71
C TRP A 39 -6.80 -0.21 -14.96
N PHE A 40 -7.57 -0.74 -14.04
CA PHE A 40 -7.95 -2.15 -14.08
C PHE A 40 -9.44 -2.38 -14.28
N GLY A 41 -10.28 -1.37 -14.11
CA GLY A 41 -11.71 -1.47 -14.38
C GLY A 41 -12.46 -2.47 -13.50
N ASP A 42 -11.90 -2.82 -12.33
CA ASP A 42 -12.55 -3.73 -11.41
C ASP A 42 -13.83 -3.10 -10.84
N GLU A 43 -14.73 -3.94 -10.31
CA GLU A 43 -15.99 -3.46 -9.77
C GLU A 43 -15.78 -2.52 -8.59
N ASP A 44 -16.35 -1.31 -8.68
CA ASP A 44 -16.20 -0.24 -7.71
C ASP A 44 -16.47 -0.69 -6.27
N LEU A 45 -17.60 -1.38 -6.06
CA LEU A 45 -17.99 -1.81 -4.72
C LEU A 45 -16.99 -2.80 -4.12
N VAL A 46 -16.46 -3.70 -4.94
CA VAL A 46 -15.46 -4.69 -4.50
C VAL A 46 -14.17 -4.00 -4.10
N VAL A 47 -13.68 -3.07 -4.91
CA VAL A 47 -12.47 -2.31 -4.63
C VAL A 47 -12.63 -1.49 -3.36
N LYS A 48 -13.73 -0.76 -3.25
CA LYS A 48 -14.03 0.06 -2.08
C LYS A 48 -14.10 -0.77 -0.80
N ASN A 49 -14.84 -1.87 -0.81
CA ASN A 49 -14.96 -2.74 0.36
C ASN A 49 -13.62 -3.36 0.77
N THR A 50 -12.81 -3.74 -0.20
CA THR A 50 -11.49 -4.28 0.07
C THR A 50 -10.61 -3.26 0.78
N LEU A 51 -10.55 -2.04 0.27
CA LEU A 51 -9.71 -0.98 0.83
C LEU A 51 -10.21 -0.49 2.20
N GLU A 52 -11.52 -0.50 2.44
CA GLU A 52 -12.08 -0.12 3.74
C GLU A 52 -11.71 -1.09 4.86
N LYS A 53 -11.43 -2.33 4.54
CA LYS A 53 -11.08 -3.35 5.52
C LYS A 53 -9.60 -3.37 5.86
N VAL A 54 -8.77 -2.61 5.15
CA VAL A 54 -7.34 -2.62 5.38
C VAL A 54 -6.99 -2.07 6.75
N MET A 55 -6.19 -2.83 7.49
CA MET A 55 -5.59 -2.39 8.74
C MET A 55 -4.14 -2.05 8.47
N ILE A 56 -3.76 -0.81 8.72
CA ILE A 56 -2.41 -0.32 8.50
C ILE A 56 -1.68 -0.23 9.83
N GLU A 57 -0.64 -1.03 9.97
CA GLU A 57 0.27 -0.97 11.12
C GLU A 57 1.49 -0.15 10.71
N TRP A 58 1.68 0.98 11.34
CA TRP A 58 2.83 1.85 11.05
C TRP A 58 3.99 1.51 11.95
N GLY A 59 5.12 1.23 11.34
CA GLY A 59 6.34 0.91 12.07
C GLY A 59 7.23 2.13 12.27
N LEU A 60 7.80 2.29 13.46
CA LEU A 60 8.76 3.35 13.75
C LEU A 60 10.13 3.06 13.11
N GLU A 61 10.48 1.78 13.00
CA GLU A 61 11.75 1.33 12.46
C GLU A 61 11.55 0.36 11.32
N LYS A 62 12.55 0.28 10.43
CA LYS A 62 12.56 -0.70 9.36
C LYS A 62 12.67 -2.11 9.96
N LYS A 63 12.14 -3.10 9.25
CA LYS A 63 12.24 -4.49 9.65
C LYS A 63 13.32 -5.21 8.87
N THR A 64 13.97 -6.19 9.50
CA THR A 64 14.89 -7.10 8.82
C THR A 64 14.25 -8.49 8.81
N LEU A 65 14.15 -9.07 7.62
CA LEU A 65 13.65 -10.43 7.43
C LEU A 65 14.80 -11.35 7.04
N LYS A 66 14.68 -12.64 7.40
CA LYS A 66 15.66 -13.65 6.98
C LYS A 66 15.79 -13.72 5.46
N SER A 67 14.68 -13.54 4.77
CA SER A 67 14.66 -13.45 3.31
C SER A 67 13.44 -12.69 2.83
N ALA A 68 13.58 -12.06 1.67
CA ALA A 68 12.48 -11.38 0.97
C ALA A 68 12.78 -11.42 -0.53
N PHE A 69 11.77 -11.08 -1.34
CA PHE A 69 11.94 -10.97 -2.79
C PHE A 69 12.03 -9.49 -3.18
N ASN A 70 12.99 -9.17 -4.06
CA ASN A 70 13.08 -7.83 -4.61
C ASN A 70 12.10 -7.66 -5.80
N LEU A 71 12.08 -6.47 -6.41
CA LEU A 71 11.20 -6.18 -7.54
C LEU A 71 11.44 -7.08 -8.76
N LYS A 72 12.62 -7.65 -8.87
CA LYS A 72 12.98 -8.58 -9.96
C LYS A 72 12.59 -10.02 -9.65
N GLY A 73 12.03 -10.30 -8.48
CA GLY A 73 11.70 -11.65 -8.05
C GLY A 73 12.86 -12.44 -7.48
N GLU A 74 14.01 -11.81 -7.27
CA GLU A 74 15.19 -12.45 -6.69
C GLU A 74 15.08 -12.53 -5.18
N LYS A 75 15.49 -13.67 -4.60
CA LYS A 75 15.48 -13.87 -3.16
C LYS A 75 16.69 -13.20 -2.53
N ILE A 76 16.45 -12.29 -1.61
CA ILE A 76 17.48 -11.56 -0.87
C ILE A 76 17.50 -12.07 0.57
N LYS A 77 18.68 -12.43 1.06
CA LYS A 77 18.88 -12.84 2.46
C LYS A 77 19.11 -11.63 3.34
N ASN A 78 18.62 -11.69 4.58
CA ASN A 78 18.76 -10.60 5.54
C ASN A 78 18.28 -9.26 4.98
N ALA A 79 17.11 -9.27 4.35
CA ALA A 79 16.56 -8.12 3.69
C ALA A 79 15.98 -7.12 4.68
N THR A 80 16.34 -5.85 4.52
CA THR A 80 15.68 -4.75 5.22
C THR A 80 14.48 -4.31 4.41
N ILE A 81 13.30 -4.30 5.04
CA ILE A 81 12.05 -3.96 4.36
C ILE A 81 11.40 -2.73 4.96
N ILE A 82 10.65 -2.02 4.12
CA ILE A 82 9.90 -0.83 4.51
C ILE A 82 8.39 -1.02 4.36
N GLY A 83 7.96 -2.17 3.91
CA GLY A 83 6.56 -2.54 3.82
C GLY A 83 6.40 -4.05 3.77
N LEU A 84 5.25 -4.52 4.22
CA LEU A 84 4.92 -5.95 4.23
C LEU A 84 3.40 -6.12 4.23
N THR A 85 2.89 -6.90 3.29
CA THR A 85 1.50 -7.31 3.27
C THR A 85 1.39 -8.67 3.94
N ARG A 86 0.77 -8.70 5.12
CA ARG A 86 0.64 -9.93 5.90
C ARG A 86 -0.54 -10.78 5.45
N THR A 87 -1.65 -10.12 5.17
CA THR A 87 -2.88 -10.76 4.71
C THR A 87 -3.57 -9.83 3.71
N SER A 88 -4.74 -10.22 3.21
CA SER A 88 -5.55 -9.34 2.36
C SER A 88 -6.10 -8.11 3.08
N THR A 89 -5.98 -8.06 4.41
CA THR A 89 -6.52 -6.95 5.21
C THR A 89 -5.50 -6.29 6.13
N VAL A 90 -4.32 -6.89 6.31
CA VAL A 90 -3.31 -6.37 7.24
C VAL A 90 -2.01 -6.08 6.51
N ILE A 91 -1.58 -4.84 6.57
CA ILE A 91 -0.30 -4.41 6.02
C ILE A 91 0.51 -3.70 7.10
N TRP A 92 1.82 -3.83 6.99
CA TRP A 92 2.77 -3.10 7.81
C TRP A 92 3.56 -2.16 6.89
N VAL A 93 3.73 -0.91 7.30
CA VAL A 93 4.48 0.09 6.55
C VAL A 93 5.40 0.85 7.51
N TRP A 94 6.67 0.99 7.14
CA TRP A 94 7.57 1.89 7.85
C TRP A 94 7.14 3.34 7.60
N GLN A 95 6.97 4.09 8.67
CA GLN A 95 6.43 5.46 8.57
C GLN A 95 7.40 6.47 7.93
N GLY A 96 8.68 6.09 7.74
CA GLY A 96 9.67 6.98 7.15
C GLY A 96 10.32 7.91 8.17
N TYR A 97 11.24 8.72 7.69
CA TYR A 97 11.91 9.70 8.54
C TYR A 97 10.97 10.86 8.88
N PHE A 98 11.10 11.38 10.10
CA PHE A 98 10.33 12.53 10.58
C PHE A 98 8.80 12.31 10.54
N HIS A 99 8.37 11.09 10.75
CA HIS A 99 6.93 10.73 10.74
C HIS A 99 6.23 11.06 9.42
N LYS A 100 6.97 11.10 8.33
CA LYS A 100 6.37 11.29 7.00
C LYS A 100 5.89 9.94 6.47
N ILE A 101 4.66 9.92 5.99
CA ILE A 101 4.12 8.75 5.33
C ILE A 101 4.90 8.50 4.04
N SER A 102 5.38 7.28 3.87
CA SER A 102 5.91 6.86 2.59
C SER A 102 4.74 6.48 1.70
N GLU A 103 4.23 7.43 0.93
CA GLU A 103 3.10 7.19 0.04
C GLU A 103 3.37 6.03 -0.91
N THR A 104 4.60 5.96 -1.42
CA THR A 104 5.00 4.88 -2.34
C THR A 104 4.92 3.53 -1.66
N SER A 105 5.42 3.41 -0.42
CA SER A 105 5.38 2.15 0.31
C SER A 105 3.96 1.73 0.65
N LEU A 106 3.12 2.69 1.07
CA LEU A 106 1.71 2.41 1.34
C LEU A 106 1.01 1.89 0.08
N MET A 107 1.16 2.59 -1.04
CA MET A 107 0.51 2.20 -2.30
C MET A 107 1.05 0.87 -2.82
N HIS A 108 2.33 0.61 -2.63
CA HIS A 108 2.95 -0.67 -2.98
C HIS A 108 2.26 -1.82 -2.23
N GLU A 109 2.07 -1.67 -0.92
CA GLU A 109 1.41 -2.71 -0.13
C GLU A 109 -0.08 -2.83 -0.47
N LEU A 110 -0.73 -1.74 -0.84
CA LEU A 110 -2.12 -1.79 -1.29
C LEU A 110 -2.27 -2.59 -2.59
N VAL A 111 -1.30 -2.52 -3.50
CA VAL A 111 -1.28 -3.37 -4.70
C VAL A 111 -1.24 -4.84 -4.30
N HIS A 112 -0.39 -5.20 -3.33
CA HIS A 112 -0.35 -6.58 -2.82
C HIS A 112 -1.71 -7.01 -2.24
N VAL A 113 -2.38 -6.14 -1.50
CA VAL A 113 -3.72 -6.41 -0.97
C VAL A 113 -4.70 -6.73 -2.10
N MET A 114 -4.74 -5.88 -3.11
CA MET A 114 -5.65 -6.07 -4.25
C MET A 114 -5.36 -7.36 -5.00
N LEU A 115 -4.09 -7.68 -5.21
CA LEU A 115 -3.69 -8.91 -5.90
C LEU A 115 -4.00 -10.16 -5.08
N ARG A 116 -3.87 -10.09 -3.75
CA ARG A 116 -4.28 -11.19 -2.88
C ARG A 116 -5.77 -11.49 -3.00
N VAL A 117 -6.59 -10.46 -2.98
CA VAL A 117 -8.04 -10.61 -3.13
C VAL A 117 -8.39 -11.19 -4.50
N LYS A 118 -7.72 -10.72 -5.55
CA LYS A 118 -8.01 -11.10 -6.93
C LYS A 118 -7.46 -12.48 -7.30
N ASN A 119 -6.23 -12.79 -6.87
CA ASN A 119 -5.50 -13.97 -7.34
C ASN A 119 -5.14 -14.97 -6.22
N GLY A 120 -5.42 -14.66 -4.97
CA GLY A 120 -5.02 -15.48 -3.83
C GLY A 120 -3.55 -15.35 -3.43
N HIS A 121 -2.75 -14.60 -4.19
CA HIS A 121 -1.33 -14.35 -3.94
C HIS A 121 -1.02 -12.90 -4.19
N GLY A 122 -0.28 -12.24 -3.32
CA GLY A 122 -0.05 -10.83 -3.53
C GLY A 122 1.31 -10.32 -3.10
N ASP A 123 2.09 -11.13 -2.44
CA ASP A 123 3.28 -10.66 -1.75
C ASP A 123 4.57 -11.39 -2.11
N ARG A 124 4.48 -12.44 -2.89
CA ARG A 124 5.64 -13.27 -3.17
C ARG A 124 6.56 -12.69 -4.24
N ASP A 125 6.02 -11.94 -5.17
CA ASP A 125 6.77 -11.49 -6.32
C ASP A 125 6.17 -10.22 -6.92
N HIS A 126 6.89 -9.63 -7.83
CA HIS A 126 6.55 -8.37 -8.44
C HIS A 126 6.57 -8.46 -9.97
N GLU A 127 6.76 -7.33 -10.61
CA GLU A 127 6.76 -7.15 -12.05
C GLU A 127 7.47 -8.27 -12.80
N GLY A 128 6.81 -8.85 -13.78
CA GLY A 128 7.35 -9.94 -14.59
C GLY A 128 7.17 -11.32 -14.00
N ASN A 129 6.52 -11.44 -12.86
CA ASN A 129 6.38 -12.71 -12.17
C ASN A 129 5.05 -13.42 -12.45
N LYS A 130 5.07 -14.75 -12.35
CA LYS A 130 3.97 -15.62 -12.73
C LYS A 130 2.92 -15.84 -11.63
N TYR A 131 3.24 -15.52 -10.38
CA TYR A 131 2.41 -15.96 -9.24
C TYR A 131 1.46 -14.89 -8.74
N SER A 132 1.91 -13.66 -8.54
CA SER A 132 1.09 -12.62 -7.93
C SER A 132 0.25 -11.83 -8.91
N GLY A 133 0.63 -11.82 -10.18
CA GLY A 133 -0.06 -11.00 -11.19
C GLY A 133 0.39 -9.55 -11.22
N TRP A 134 1.47 -9.20 -10.56
CA TRP A 134 2.02 -7.85 -10.60
C TRP A 134 2.67 -7.59 -11.96
N THR A 135 2.16 -6.59 -12.66
CA THR A 135 2.63 -6.22 -14.00
C THR A 135 3.24 -4.82 -14.00
N VAL A 136 3.76 -4.41 -15.14
CA VAL A 136 4.27 -3.04 -15.36
C VAL A 136 3.21 -1.99 -15.04
N GLU A 137 1.95 -2.28 -15.35
CA GLU A 137 0.82 -1.39 -15.10
C GLU A 137 0.61 -1.14 -13.62
N HIS A 138 0.81 -2.13 -12.77
CA HIS A 138 0.72 -1.96 -11.31
C HIS A 138 1.78 -0.99 -10.81
N SER A 139 3.00 -1.10 -11.30
CA SER A 139 4.08 -0.18 -10.96
C SER A 139 3.79 1.23 -11.48
N ALA A 140 3.29 1.36 -12.70
CA ALA A 140 2.94 2.65 -13.27
C ALA A 140 1.82 3.34 -12.49
N LEU A 141 0.83 2.57 -12.03
CA LEU A 141 -0.24 3.08 -11.19
C LEU A 141 0.30 3.75 -9.92
N ILE A 142 1.27 3.13 -9.27
CA ILE A 142 1.88 3.67 -8.05
C ILE A 142 2.50 5.05 -8.32
N TYR A 143 3.23 5.19 -9.42
CA TYR A 143 3.82 6.47 -9.80
C TYR A 143 2.77 7.54 -10.06
N GLU A 144 1.75 7.20 -10.83
CA GLU A 144 0.69 8.13 -11.20
C GLU A 144 -0.10 8.58 -9.96
N ALA A 145 -0.45 7.63 -9.09
CA ALA A 145 -1.17 7.92 -7.85
C ALA A 145 -0.34 8.78 -6.92
N LYS A 146 0.95 8.50 -6.79
CA LYS A 146 1.86 9.30 -5.97
C LYS A 146 1.96 10.74 -6.48
N GLU A 147 2.08 10.95 -7.78
CA GLU A 147 2.14 12.28 -8.36
C GLU A 147 0.83 13.05 -8.11
N MET A 148 -0.30 12.40 -8.25
CA MET A 148 -1.58 13.03 -7.94
C MET A 148 -1.66 13.42 -6.46
N LEU A 149 -1.26 12.53 -5.56
CA LEU A 149 -1.27 12.82 -4.13
C LEU A 149 -0.43 14.05 -3.79
N ARG A 150 0.74 14.17 -4.38
CA ARG A 150 1.64 15.31 -4.17
C ARG A 150 1.07 16.62 -4.68
N SER A 151 0.17 16.58 -5.65
CA SER A 151 -0.47 17.79 -6.19
C SER A 151 -1.48 18.41 -5.23
N PHE A 152 -1.92 17.69 -4.20
CA PHE A 152 -2.88 18.20 -3.21
C PHE A 152 -2.19 19.00 -2.12
N ASP A 153 -1.17 19.48 -2.11
CA ASP A 153 -0.55 20.42 -1.15
C ASP A 153 -1.04 20.23 0.30
N ILE A 154 -0.78 19.06 0.84
CA ILE A 154 -1.17 18.68 2.20
C ILE A 154 0.03 18.32 3.07
#